data_41670b1704801dbbe86c8f52437d300a
#
_entry.id   41670b1704801dbbe86c8f52437d300a
#
_cell.length_a   1.000
_cell.length_b   1.000
_cell.length_c   1.000
_cell.angle_alpha   90.00
_cell.angle_beta   90.00
_cell.angle_gamma   90.00
#
_symmetry.space_group_name_H-M   'P 1'
#
loop_
_entity.id
_entity.type
_entity.pdbx_description
1 polymer ?
#
loop_
_entity_poly.entity_id
_entity_poly.type
_entity_poly.pdbx_seq_one_letter_code
_entity_poly.pdbx_strand_id
1 'polypeptide(L)'
;MNIEIGQPAPDFTLYDSTKNKITLSDMKGQNVLLLFFPLAFTSTCTAELCSVRDNISFYNNVNAKVFGISVDSLHTLAKYKADQNLNFTLLSDFNKDVSSLYGSIYDTFGYNMKGVSKRSAFVIDKDGIVRYTEVLENASEQPNFKNITLILEGLN
;
A
#
# COMPACT_ATOMS: atom_id res chain seq x y z
N MET A 1 11.78 -6.95 10.54
CA MET A 1 10.80 -7.84 11.17
C MET A 1 9.75 -8.19 10.13
N ASN A 2 9.39 -9.46 10.02
CA ASN A 2 8.43 -9.89 9.00
C ASN A 2 7.01 -9.88 9.55
N ILE A 3 6.09 -9.44 8.72
CA ILE A 3 4.66 -9.49 9.04
C ILE A 3 4.14 -10.86 8.65
N GLU A 4 3.39 -11.50 9.54
CA GLU A 4 2.86 -12.85 9.33
C GLU A 4 1.34 -12.85 9.27
N ILE A 5 0.79 -13.75 8.45
CA ILE A 5 -0.65 -13.97 8.38
C ILE A 5 -1.15 -14.46 9.73
N GLY A 6 -2.26 -13.88 10.20
CA GLY A 6 -2.88 -14.24 11.48
C GLY A 6 -2.49 -13.33 12.63
N GLN A 7 -1.47 -12.49 12.49
CA GLN A 7 -1.12 -11.53 13.54
C GLN A 7 -1.92 -10.24 13.39
N PRO A 8 -2.09 -9.48 14.48
CA PRO A 8 -2.63 -8.12 14.36
C PRO A 8 -1.69 -7.26 13.52
N ALA A 9 -2.24 -6.49 12.59
CA ALA A 9 -1.45 -5.58 11.78
C ALA A 9 -0.90 -4.46 12.68
N PRO A 10 0.41 -4.14 12.58
CA PRO A 10 0.95 -3.01 13.33
C PRO A 10 0.23 -1.71 12.98
N ASP A 11 -0.23 -0.99 13.99
CA ASP A 11 -0.94 0.26 13.79
C ASP A 11 0.02 1.37 13.35
N PHE A 12 -0.52 2.34 12.62
CA PHE A 12 0.27 3.49 12.20
C PHE A 12 -0.65 4.67 11.91
N THR A 13 -0.05 5.86 11.89
CA THR A 13 -0.70 7.09 11.43
C THR A 13 0.21 7.79 10.44
N LEU A 14 -0.32 8.07 9.25
CA LEU A 14 0.39 8.78 8.19
C LEU A 14 -0.51 9.88 7.63
N TYR A 15 0.12 10.91 7.06
CA TYR A 15 -0.63 11.93 6.32
C TYR A 15 -0.90 11.44 4.89
N ASP A 16 -2.10 11.71 4.40
CA ASP A 16 -2.43 11.45 3.01
C ASP A 16 -2.06 12.65 2.12
N SER A 17 -2.23 12.48 0.82
CA SER A 17 -1.91 13.53 -0.16
C SER A 17 -2.81 14.76 -0.06
N THR A 18 -3.91 14.69 0.70
CA THR A 18 -4.81 15.83 0.94
C THR A 18 -4.59 16.45 2.32
N LYS A 19 -3.49 16.09 3.00
CA LYS A 19 -3.04 16.63 4.29
C LYS A 19 -3.87 16.18 5.50
N ASN A 20 -4.62 15.08 5.35
CA ASN A 20 -5.38 14.49 6.45
C ASN A 20 -4.58 13.37 7.12
N LYS A 21 -4.71 13.24 8.44
CA LYS A 21 -4.12 12.11 9.16
C LYS A 21 -5.00 10.87 8.97
N ILE A 22 -4.37 9.75 8.61
CA ILE A 22 -5.02 8.46 8.45
C ILE A 22 -4.39 7.49 9.44
N THR A 23 -5.20 6.88 10.28
CA THR A 23 -4.76 5.88 11.26
C THR A 23 -5.36 4.53 10.89
N LEU A 24 -4.52 3.50 10.80
CA LEU A 24 -4.97 2.17 10.37
C LEU A 24 -6.07 1.62 11.28
N SER A 25 -5.92 1.78 12.61
CA SER A 25 -6.89 1.24 13.56
C SER A 25 -8.29 1.85 13.41
N ASP A 26 -8.41 3.03 12.80
CA ASP A 26 -9.71 3.65 12.52
C ASP A 26 -10.45 2.97 11.37
N MET A 27 -9.78 2.08 10.63
CA MET A 27 -10.35 1.37 9.50
C MET A 27 -11.08 0.09 9.90
N LYS A 28 -11.13 -0.28 11.19
CA LYS A 28 -11.86 -1.47 11.63
C LYS A 28 -13.31 -1.41 11.18
N GLY A 29 -13.83 -2.56 10.76
CA GLY A 29 -15.15 -2.66 10.14
C GLY A 29 -15.11 -2.77 8.64
N GLN A 30 -13.95 -2.52 8.02
CA GLN A 30 -13.74 -2.76 6.60
C GLN A 30 -12.39 -3.43 6.37
N ASN A 31 -12.27 -4.14 5.27
CA ASN A 31 -11.01 -4.74 4.86
C ASN A 31 -10.08 -3.65 4.31
N VAL A 32 -8.79 -3.85 4.46
CA VAL A 32 -7.78 -2.88 4.01
C VAL A 32 -6.77 -3.58 3.11
N LEU A 33 -6.45 -2.97 1.99
CA LEU A 33 -5.33 -3.37 1.14
C LEU A 33 -4.27 -2.28 1.22
N LEU A 34 -3.10 -2.63 1.75
CA LEU A 34 -1.93 -1.75 1.77
C LEU A 34 -1.02 -2.12 0.62
N LEU A 35 -0.74 -1.17 -0.25
CA LEU A 35 0.18 -1.34 -1.38
C LEU A 35 1.36 -0.40 -1.18
N PHE A 36 2.49 -0.94 -0.71
CA PHE A 36 3.73 -0.18 -0.65
C PHE A 36 4.39 -0.21 -2.02
N PHE A 37 4.90 0.92 -2.45
CA PHE A 37 5.61 1.02 -3.73
C PHE A 37 6.84 1.92 -3.57
N PRO A 38 7.91 1.67 -4.37
CA PRO A 38 9.17 2.39 -4.17
C PRO A 38 9.08 3.90 -4.35
N LEU A 39 8.64 4.35 -5.52
CA LEU A 39 8.65 5.78 -5.85
C LEU A 39 7.55 6.13 -6.86
N ALA A 40 6.89 7.24 -6.64
CA ALA A 40 5.95 7.82 -7.60
C ALA A 40 6.66 8.16 -8.92
N PHE A 41 5.90 8.24 -10.00
CA PHE A 41 6.36 8.60 -11.34
C PHE A 41 7.29 7.57 -12.00
N THR A 42 7.38 6.35 -11.45
CA THR A 42 8.12 5.27 -12.09
C THR A 42 7.15 4.33 -12.81
N SER A 43 7.64 3.61 -13.85
CA SER A 43 6.76 2.88 -14.77
C SER A 43 5.99 1.73 -14.12
N THR A 44 6.66 0.88 -13.34
CA THR A 44 6.00 -0.27 -12.70
C THR A 44 5.03 0.18 -11.62
N CYS A 45 5.40 1.20 -10.82
CA CYS A 45 4.50 1.75 -9.81
C CYS A 45 3.25 2.33 -10.46
N THR A 46 3.41 3.07 -11.54
CA THR A 46 2.27 3.66 -12.27
C THR A 46 1.37 2.57 -12.84
N ALA A 47 1.93 1.52 -13.45
CA ALA A 47 1.15 0.40 -13.99
C ALA A 47 0.36 -0.30 -12.88
N GLU A 48 0.98 -0.54 -11.72
CA GLU A 48 0.35 -1.17 -10.57
C GLU A 48 -0.84 -0.34 -10.07
N LEU A 49 -0.60 0.94 -9.78
CA LEU A 49 -1.61 1.81 -9.18
C LEU A 49 -2.74 2.12 -10.16
N CYS A 50 -2.44 2.27 -11.45
CA CYS A 50 -3.47 2.47 -12.47
C CYS A 50 -4.35 1.22 -12.65
N SER A 51 -3.79 0.01 -12.46
CA SER A 51 -4.60 -1.19 -12.51
C SER A 51 -5.61 -1.24 -11.36
N VAL A 52 -5.22 -0.78 -10.18
CA VAL A 52 -6.13 -0.67 -9.03
C VAL A 52 -7.19 0.39 -9.30
N ARG A 53 -6.79 1.55 -9.82
CA ARG A 53 -7.71 2.62 -10.20
C ARG A 53 -8.80 2.10 -11.14
N ASP A 54 -8.42 1.33 -12.15
CA ASP A 54 -9.34 0.82 -13.15
C ASP A 54 -10.28 -0.27 -12.60
N ASN A 55 -9.94 -0.86 -11.45
CA ASN A 55 -10.73 -1.91 -10.81
C ASN A 55 -11.30 -1.47 -9.45
N ILE A 56 -11.38 -0.18 -9.18
CA ILE A 56 -11.77 0.31 -7.85
C ILE A 56 -13.16 -0.16 -7.44
N SER A 57 -14.09 -0.35 -8.38
CA SER A 57 -15.43 -0.83 -8.07
C SER A 57 -15.42 -2.25 -7.47
N PHE A 58 -14.48 -3.11 -7.91
CA PHE A 58 -14.31 -4.42 -7.27
C PHE A 58 -13.97 -4.25 -5.79
N TYR A 59 -12.99 -3.40 -5.47
CA TYR A 59 -12.55 -3.19 -4.08
C TYR A 59 -13.68 -2.61 -3.23
N ASN A 60 -14.44 -1.68 -3.77
CA ASN A 60 -15.61 -1.12 -3.09
C ASN A 60 -16.65 -2.20 -2.81
N ASN A 61 -16.89 -3.11 -3.76
CA ASN A 61 -17.88 -4.17 -3.62
C ASN A 61 -17.50 -5.22 -2.58
N VAL A 62 -16.21 -5.42 -2.33
CA VAL A 62 -15.74 -6.35 -1.29
C VAL A 62 -15.41 -5.63 0.03
N ASN A 63 -15.91 -4.41 0.21
CA ASN A 63 -15.71 -3.60 1.41
C ASN A 63 -14.21 -3.44 1.73
N ALA A 64 -13.40 -3.15 0.73
CA ALA A 64 -11.96 -2.97 0.88
C ALA A 64 -11.54 -1.52 0.64
N LYS A 65 -10.85 -0.94 1.60
CA LYS A 65 -10.20 0.37 1.47
C LYS A 65 -8.78 0.15 0.97
N VAL A 66 -8.40 0.81 -0.12
CA VAL A 66 -7.05 0.70 -0.68
C VAL A 66 -6.23 1.91 -0.30
N PHE A 67 -5.00 1.65 0.17
CA PHE A 67 -4.00 2.69 0.43
C PHE A 67 -2.73 2.38 -0.36
N GLY A 68 -2.25 3.35 -1.12
CA GLY A 68 -0.91 3.30 -1.71
C GLY A 68 0.06 4.05 -0.78
N ILE A 69 1.20 3.45 -0.47
CA ILE A 69 2.16 4.00 0.50
C ILE A 69 3.55 4.04 -0.12
N SER A 70 4.20 5.19 -0.07
CA SER A 70 5.60 5.32 -0.47
C SER A 70 6.33 6.31 0.41
N VAL A 71 7.65 6.39 0.24
CA VAL A 71 8.48 7.36 0.97
C VAL A 71 8.47 8.75 0.32
N ASP A 72 7.74 8.93 -0.76
CA ASP A 72 7.57 10.24 -1.39
C ASP A 72 6.88 11.22 -0.42
N SER A 73 7.18 12.51 -0.56
CA SER A 73 6.46 13.50 0.22
C SER A 73 4.97 13.53 -0.16
N LEU A 74 4.14 13.99 0.77
CA LEU A 74 2.71 14.11 0.47
C LEU A 74 2.44 15.07 -0.70
N HIS A 75 3.32 16.04 -0.91
CA HIS A 75 3.22 16.98 -2.04
C HIS A 75 3.47 16.28 -3.37
N THR A 76 4.49 15.42 -3.45
CA THR A 76 4.77 14.60 -4.62
C THR A 76 3.61 13.66 -4.90
N LEU A 77 3.08 13.03 -3.85
CA LEU A 77 1.94 12.11 -3.99
C LEU A 77 0.67 12.82 -4.47
N ALA A 78 0.45 14.07 -4.03
CA ALA A 78 -0.70 14.85 -4.50
C ALA A 78 -0.63 15.08 -6.02
N LYS A 79 0.54 15.45 -6.52
CA LYS A 79 0.74 15.67 -7.96
C LYS A 79 0.58 14.34 -8.73
N TYR A 80 1.18 13.28 -8.22
CA TYR A 80 1.10 11.96 -8.83
C TYR A 80 -0.35 11.47 -8.92
N LYS A 81 -1.10 11.61 -7.83
CA LYS A 81 -2.51 11.23 -7.79
C LYS A 81 -3.32 12.01 -8.84
N ALA A 82 -3.08 13.32 -8.96
CA ALA A 82 -3.76 14.15 -9.92
C ALA A 82 -3.41 13.77 -11.36
N ASP A 83 -2.13 13.59 -11.66
CA ASP A 83 -1.66 13.25 -13.00
C ASP A 83 -2.18 11.90 -13.50
N GLN A 84 -2.31 10.92 -12.61
CA GLN A 84 -2.74 9.56 -12.95
C GLN A 84 -4.23 9.33 -12.68
N ASN A 85 -4.94 10.34 -12.20
CA ASN A 85 -6.37 10.23 -11.84
C ASN A 85 -6.62 9.07 -10.87
N LEU A 86 -5.75 8.88 -9.88
CA LEU A 86 -5.91 7.82 -8.91
C LEU A 86 -7.10 8.13 -8.00
N ASN A 87 -7.94 7.13 -7.79
CA ASN A 87 -9.22 7.27 -7.08
C ASN A 87 -9.21 6.55 -5.73
N PHE A 88 -8.04 6.39 -5.15
CA PHE A 88 -7.85 5.85 -3.80
C PHE A 88 -6.78 6.66 -3.08
N THR A 89 -6.70 6.47 -1.77
CA THR A 89 -5.86 7.29 -0.90
C THR A 89 -4.38 6.92 -1.03
N LEU A 90 -3.52 7.93 -1.16
CA LEU A 90 -2.07 7.75 -1.10
C LEU A 90 -1.55 8.31 0.22
N LEU A 91 -0.70 7.54 0.89
CA LEU A 91 -0.12 7.90 2.19
C LEU A 91 1.38 8.12 2.05
N SER A 92 1.89 9.13 2.73
CA SER A 92 3.32 9.46 2.70
C SER A 92 4.03 8.86 3.92
N ASP A 93 4.93 7.93 3.65
CA ASP A 93 5.86 7.39 4.66
C ASP A 93 7.24 8.03 4.48
N PHE A 94 7.26 9.35 4.39
CA PHE A 94 8.48 10.12 4.12
C PHE A 94 9.60 9.80 5.10
N ASN A 95 9.27 9.56 6.36
CA ASN A 95 10.25 9.23 7.39
C ASN A 95 10.61 7.75 7.46
N LYS A 96 10.03 6.91 6.61
CA LYS A 96 10.35 5.48 6.46
C LYS A 96 9.94 4.60 7.65
N ASP A 97 9.18 5.13 8.58
CA ASP A 97 8.82 4.43 9.83
C ASP A 97 7.91 3.23 9.57
N VAL A 98 6.89 3.41 8.75
CA VAL A 98 5.91 2.36 8.49
C VAL A 98 6.47 1.29 7.55
N SER A 99 7.22 1.70 6.53
CA SER A 99 7.91 0.75 5.65
C SER A 99 8.87 -0.15 6.46
N SER A 100 9.59 0.43 7.41
CA SER A 100 10.47 -0.32 8.31
C SER A 100 9.67 -1.25 9.23
N LEU A 101 8.57 -0.75 9.79
CA LEU A 101 7.70 -1.51 10.69
C LEU A 101 7.10 -2.74 10.01
N TYR A 102 6.77 -2.64 8.72
CA TYR A 102 6.20 -3.73 7.95
C TYR A 102 7.26 -4.59 7.25
N GLY A 103 8.54 -4.38 7.51
CA GLY A 103 9.61 -5.14 6.87
C GLY A 103 9.68 -4.92 5.36
N SER A 104 9.23 -3.77 4.89
CA SER A 104 9.02 -3.47 3.48
C SER A 104 9.90 -2.30 3.03
N ILE A 105 11.21 -2.42 3.27
CA ILE A 105 12.16 -1.35 2.95
C ILE A 105 13.41 -1.95 2.30
N TYR A 106 13.90 -1.32 1.21
CA TYR A 106 15.16 -1.67 0.58
C TYR A 106 16.29 -0.93 1.29
N ASP A 107 17.39 -1.66 1.58
CA ASP A 107 18.61 -1.00 2.05
C ASP A 107 19.18 -0.09 0.96
N THR A 108 19.24 -0.60 -0.27
CA THR A 108 19.68 0.15 -1.44
C THR A 108 18.81 -0.19 -2.63
N PHE A 109 18.33 0.83 -3.30
CA PHE A 109 17.53 0.72 -4.51
C PHE A 109 18.32 1.28 -5.70
N GLY A 110 17.74 1.26 -6.90
CA GLY A 110 18.39 1.76 -8.12
C GLY A 110 19.02 3.15 -7.93
N TYR A 111 20.16 3.38 -8.58
CA TYR A 111 20.90 4.65 -8.50
C TYR A 111 21.36 4.99 -7.09
N ASN A 112 21.61 3.98 -6.26
CA ASN A 112 22.06 4.13 -4.87
C ASN A 112 21.06 4.87 -3.95
N MET A 113 19.80 4.91 -4.31
CA MET A 113 18.77 5.46 -3.44
C MET A 113 18.54 4.51 -2.26
N LYS A 114 18.60 5.02 -1.06
CA LYS A 114 18.49 4.21 0.15
C LYS A 114 17.15 4.43 0.84
N GLY A 115 16.58 3.34 1.35
CA GLY A 115 15.42 3.42 2.20
C GLY A 115 14.12 3.74 1.48
N VAL A 116 13.94 3.26 0.26
CA VAL A 116 12.61 3.31 -0.38
C VAL A 116 11.82 2.07 0.00
N SER A 117 10.49 2.17 -0.03
CA SER A 117 9.62 1.03 0.30
C SER A 117 9.81 -0.09 -0.71
N LYS A 118 9.85 -1.34 -0.23
CA LYS A 118 9.74 -2.50 -1.11
C LYS A 118 8.35 -2.55 -1.71
N ARG A 119 8.25 -3.00 -2.95
CA ARG A 119 6.93 -3.27 -3.53
C ARG A 119 6.31 -4.42 -2.78
N SER A 120 5.19 -4.16 -2.11
CA SER A 120 4.56 -5.16 -1.26
C SER A 120 3.07 -4.91 -1.12
N ALA A 121 2.35 -5.99 -0.75
CA ALA A 121 0.92 -5.95 -0.54
C ALA A 121 0.57 -6.66 0.75
N PHE A 122 -0.30 -6.04 1.54
CA PHE A 122 -0.82 -6.62 2.77
C PHE A 122 -2.34 -6.47 2.77
N VAL A 123 -3.04 -7.57 3.03
CA VAL A 123 -4.49 -7.52 3.23
C VAL A 123 -4.76 -7.67 4.72
N ILE A 124 -5.54 -6.76 5.25
CA ILE A 124 -5.91 -6.70 6.66
C ILE A 124 -7.44 -6.78 6.72
N ASP A 125 -7.96 -7.68 7.56
CA ASP A 125 -9.40 -7.85 7.64
C ASP A 125 -10.07 -6.77 8.52
N LYS A 126 -11.39 -6.84 8.60
CA LYS A 126 -12.19 -5.86 9.37
C LYS A 126 -11.89 -5.87 10.87
N ASP A 127 -11.24 -6.92 11.37
CA ASP A 127 -10.84 -7.02 12.78
C ASP A 127 -9.40 -6.59 13.01
N GLY A 128 -8.71 -6.14 11.95
CA GLY A 128 -7.32 -5.68 12.05
C GLY A 128 -6.28 -6.78 11.96
N ILE A 129 -6.65 -7.97 11.49
CA ILE A 129 -5.77 -9.14 11.41
C ILE A 129 -5.23 -9.26 9.98
N VAL A 130 -3.92 -9.54 9.85
CA VAL A 130 -3.26 -9.74 8.56
C VAL A 130 -3.75 -11.05 7.94
N ARG A 131 -4.24 -10.98 6.70
CA ARG A 131 -4.75 -12.13 5.96
C ARG A 131 -3.93 -12.46 4.72
N TYR A 132 -3.07 -11.58 4.28
CA TYR A 132 -2.19 -11.80 3.13
C TYR A 132 -0.96 -10.92 3.24
N THR A 133 0.19 -11.47 2.87
CA THR A 133 1.43 -10.73 2.79
C THR A 133 2.19 -11.11 1.52
N GLU A 134 2.73 -10.12 0.85
CA GLU A 134 3.62 -10.34 -0.29
C GLU A 134 4.63 -9.20 -0.32
N VAL A 135 5.91 -9.51 -0.14
CA VAL A 135 7.00 -8.54 -0.19
C VAL A 135 7.93 -8.95 -1.31
N LEU A 136 8.04 -8.10 -2.33
CA LEU A 136 8.79 -8.42 -3.55
C LEU A 136 10.21 -7.87 -3.46
N GLU A 137 11.20 -8.74 -3.63
CA GLU A 137 12.59 -8.34 -3.73
C GLU A 137 12.88 -7.65 -5.07
N ASN A 138 12.17 -8.05 -6.14
CA ASN A 138 12.32 -7.47 -7.47
C ASN A 138 11.21 -6.43 -7.70
N ALA A 139 11.57 -5.15 -7.65
CA ALA A 139 10.62 -4.05 -7.80
C ALA A 139 10.06 -3.88 -9.21
N SER A 140 10.58 -4.61 -10.20
CA SER A 140 10.02 -4.60 -11.55
C SER A 140 8.79 -5.50 -11.69
N GLU A 141 8.49 -6.33 -10.67
CA GLU A 141 7.31 -7.17 -10.63
C GLU A 141 6.20 -6.48 -9.87
N GLN A 142 4.95 -6.76 -10.25
CA GLN A 142 3.78 -6.28 -9.53
C GLN A 142 3.30 -7.34 -8.54
N PRO A 143 2.55 -6.95 -7.47
CA PRO A 143 1.92 -7.92 -6.58
C PRO A 143 0.97 -8.85 -7.34
N ASN A 144 0.73 -10.02 -6.77
CA ASN A 144 -0.18 -11.00 -7.36
C ASN A 144 -1.63 -10.60 -7.06
N PHE A 145 -2.20 -9.74 -7.91
CA PHE A 145 -3.55 -9.24 -7.72
C PHE A 145 -4.62 -10.32 -7.81
N LYS A 146 -4.34 -11.41 -8.53
CA LYS A 146 -5.28 -12.55 -8.57
C LYS A 146 -5.45 -13.14 -7.17
N ASN A 147 -4.35 -13.38 -6.45
CA ASN A 147 -4.42 -13.87 -5.07
C ASN A 147 -5.05 -12.86 -4.13
N ILE A 148 -4.69 -11.58 -4.27
CA ILE A 148 -5.25 -10.51 -3.45
C ILE A 148 -6.78 -10.45 -3.59
N THR A 149 -7.28 -10.49 -4.81
CA THR A 149 -8.73 -10.42 -5.05
C THR A 149 -9.44 -11.66 -4.51
N LEU A 150 -8.84 -12.85 -4.65
CA LEU A 150 -9.42 -14.08 -4.08
C LEU A 150 -9.51 -14.02 -2.55
N ILE A 151 -8.47 -13.51 -1.90
CA ILE A 151 -8.46 -13.36 -0.44
C ILE A 151 -9.55 -12.37 -0.01
N LEU A 152 -9.64 -11.22 -0.68
CA LEU A 152 -10.66 -10.20 -0.35
C LEU A 152 -12.08 -10.73 -0.54
N GLU A 153 -12.33 -11.47 -1.61
CA GLU A 153 -13.64 -12.09 -1.82
C GLU A 153 -13.99 -13.07 -0.70
N GLY A 154 -13.01 -13.83 -0.23
CA GLY A 154 -13.21 -14.80 0.85
C GLY A 154 -13.44 -14.19 2.22
N LEU A 155 -13.17 -12.90 2.41
CA LEU A 155 -13.37 -12.20 3.69
C LEU A 155 -14.80 -11.66 3.86
N ASN A 156 -15.63 -11.76 2.84
CA ASN A 156 -17.00 -11.23 2.85
C ASN A 156 -18.06 -12.30 2.87
#